data_4bfcfe850d88af51f8857f9b997e8b3b
#
_entry.id   4bfcfe850d88af51f8857f9b997e8b3b
#
_cell.length_a   1.000
_cell.length_b   1.000
_cell.length_c   1.000
_cell.angle_alpha   90.00
_cell.angle_beta   90.00
_cell.angle_gamma   90.00
#
_symmetry.space_group_name_H-M   'P 1'
#
loop_
_entity.id
_entity.type
_entity.pdbx_description
1 polymer ?
#
loop_
_entity_poly.entity_id
_entity_poly.type
_entity_poly.pdbx_seq_one_letter_code
_entity_poly.pdbx_strand_id
1 'polypeptide(L)'
;NVLSRMVNLKKDVDADEIVVILCKKFEEAGRVISKDDAYNYLISIVQNYITVFAGEPGTGKTSLCKLLAKALGLYDSRFAEILVERGWTSSKDLVGYYNPLTKEIESTQPRFSECMKKLNEENANNIVEAPYLVLLDEANLSPIEFYWSNFNYYCDDPTHQVVSYSNGEKYEFGSELKFLATINYDQTT
;
A
#
# COMPACT_ATOMS: atom_id res chain seq x y z
N ASN A 1 15.52 -8.64 -5.79
CA ASN A 1 15.54 -8.81 -4.35
C ASN A 1 14.61 -7.78 -3.71
N VAL A 2 13.42 -8.22 -3.24
CA VAL A 2 12.33 -7.34 -2.75
C VAL A 2 12.77 -6.52 -1.54
N LEU A 3 13.55 -7.09 -0.63
CA LEU A 3 14.07 -6.39 0.56
C LEU A 3 14.99 -5.23 0.21
N SER A 4 15.90 -5.39 -0.72
CA SER A 4 16.82 -4.32 -1.13
C SER A 4 16.08 -3.17 -1.84
N ARG A 5 14.94 -3.46 -2.49
CA ARG A 5 14.08 -2.45 -3.09
C ARG A 5 13.22 -1.72 -2.06
N MET A 6 12.70 -2.46 -1.05
CA MET A 6 11.81 -1.88 -0.03
C MET A 6 12.45 -0.80 0.83
N VAL A 7 13.76 -0.81 1.02
CA VAL A 7 14.41 0.04 2.02
C VAL A 7 15.52 0.89 1.41
N ASN A 8 15.63 0.89 0.08
CA ASN A 8 16.76 1.52 -0.64
C ASN A 8 18.12 1.05 -0.09
N LEU A 9 18.17 -0.26 0.23
CA LEU A 9 19.31 -0.86 0.92
C LEU A 9 20.41 -1.22 -0.07
N LYS A 10 21.62 -0.91 0.31
CA LYS A 10 22.82 -1.49 -0.29
C LYS A 10 22.70 -3.02 -0.22
N LYS A 11 23.20 -3.72 -1.23
CA LYS A 11 23.09 -5.18 -1.44
C LYS A 11 23.39 -6.09 -0.23
N ASP A 12 23.95 -5.55 0.85
CA ASP A 12 24.51 -6.28 1.97
C ASP A 12 23.90 -5.92 3.33
N VAL A 13 22.70 -5.31 3.38
CA VAL A 13 22.07 -4.99 4.69
C VAL A 13 21.34 -6.22 5.21
N ASP A 14 21.70 -6.63 6.41
CA ASP A 14 21.09 -7.74 7.13
C ASP A 14 19.65 -7.37 7.58
N ALA A 15 18.74 -8.33 7.56
CA ALA A 15 17.39 -8.18 8.07
C ALA A 15 17.36 -7.71 9.54
N ASP A 16 18.36 -8.16 10.33
CA ASP A 16 18.53 -7.77 11.72
C ASP A 16 18.78 -6.27 11.88
N GLU A 17 19.57 -5.66 10.98
CA GLU A 17 19.82 -4.21 11.02
C GLU A 17 18.54 -3.42 10.73
N ILE A 18 17.72 -3.90 9.80
CA ILE A 18 16.42 -3.25 9.48
C ILE A 18 15.49 -3.31 10.70
N VAL A 19 15.42 -4.46 11.35
CA VAL A 19 14.60 -4.64 12.56
C VAL A 19 15.06 -3.71 13.68
N VAL A 20 16.37 -3.54 13.88
CA VAL A 20 16.92 -2.60 14.87
C VAL A 20 16.52 -1.17 14.55
N ILE A 21 16.62 -0.77 13.27
CA ILE A 21 16.18 0.56 12.82
C ILE A 21 14.69 0.76 13.04
N LEU A 22 13.86 -0.25 12.71
CA LEU A 22 12.42 -0.22 12.95
C LEU A 22 12.09 -0.02 14.43
N CYS A 23 12.64 -0.85 15.32
CA CYS A 23 12.41 -0.74 16.75
C CYS A 23 12.78 0.65 17.27
N LYS A 24 13.93 1.20 16.84
CA LYS A 24 14.38 2.54 17.22
C LYS A 24 13.42 3.62 16.72
N LYS A 25 12.97 3.55 15.47
CA LYS A 25 12.01 4.52 14.91
C LYS A 25 10.66 4.49 15.61
N PHE A 26 10.23 3.32 16.04
CA PHE A 26 9.02 3.16 16.84
C PHE A 26 9.19 3.77 18.23
N GLU A 27 10.32 3.54 18.89
CA GLU A 27 10.64 4.13 20.19
C GLU A 27 10.72 5.67 20.12
N GLU A 28 11.38 6.22 19.09
CA GLU A 28 11.43 7.66 18.83
C GLU A 28 10.03 8.28 18.66
N ALA A 29 9.06 7.50 18.16
CA ALA A 29 7.66 7.89 18.03
C ALA A 29 6.80 7.61 19.28
N GLY A 30 7.42 7.18 20.39
CA GLY A 30 6.74 6.88 21.64
C GLY A 30 6.01 5.53 21.65
N ARG A 31 6.32 4.62 20.74
CA ARG A 31 5.71 3.29 20.65
C ARG A 31 6.79 2.20 20.72
N VAL A 32 6.67 1.33 21.71
CA VAL A 32 7.59 0.20 21.87
C VAL A 32 7.03 -1.03 21.16
N ILE A 33 7.85 -1.67 20.33
CA ILE A 33 7.55 -2.97 19.72
C ILE A 33 8.68 -3.95 20.02
N SER A 34 8.34 -5.23 20.10
CA SER A 34 9.36 -6.28 20.21
C SER A 34 10.10 -6.49 18.87
N LYS A 35 11.27 -7.11 18.92
CA LYS A 35 11.96 -7.51 17.68
C LYS A 35 11.13 -8.50 16.87
N ASP A 36 10.43 -9.41 17.54
CA ASP A 36 9.58 -10.41 16.88
C ASP A 36 8.41 -9.74 16.16
N ASP A 37 7.78 -8.70 16.76
CA ASP A 37 6.75 -7.92 16.08
C ASP A 37 7.33 -7.19 14.86
N ALA A 38 8.51 -6.59 14.99
CA ALA A 38 9.16 -5.91 13.88
C ALA A 38 9.47 -6.86 12.73
N TYR A 39 9.98 -8.07 13.01
CA TYR A 39 10.14 -9.13 12.01
C TYR A 39 8.82 -9.51 11.37
N ASN A 40 7.77 -9.74 12.16
CA ASN A 40 6.46 -10.11 11.65
C ASN A 40 5.88 -9.05 10.73
N TYR A 41 6.00 -7.77 11.06
CA TYR A 41 5.57 -6.66 10.19
C TYR A 41 6.36 -6.65 8.87
N LEU A 42 7.69 -6.77 8.93
CA LEU A 42 8.52 -6.78 7.72
C LEU A 42 8.19 -7.97 6.82
N ILE A 43 8.15 -9.18 7.39
CA ILE A 43 7.85 -10.40 6.63
C ILE A 43 6.46 -10.28 5.98
N SER A 44 5.47 -9.82 6.74
CA SER A 44 4.10 -9.68 6.24
C SER A 44 4.02 -8.69 5.07
N ILE A 45 4.70 -7.53 5.16
CA ILE A 45 4.71 -6.53 4.10
C ILE A 45 5.48 -7.03 2.87
N VAL A 46 6.59 -7.73 3.08
CA VAL A 46 7.44 -8.21 1.98
C VAL A 46 6.76 -9.34 1.21
N GLN A 47 6.24 -10.32 1.92
CA GLN A 47 5.69 -11.54 1.30
C GLN A 47 4.29 -11.35 0.73
N ASN A 48 3.45 -10.55 1.39
CA ASN A 48 2.06 -10.39 0.97
C ASN A 48 1.89 -9.18 0.03
N TYR A 49 0.92 -9.27 -0.86
CA TYR A 49 0.48 -8.15 -1.68
C TYR A 49 -0.40 -7.18 -0.88
N ILE A 50 -1.22 -7.71 0.03
CA ILE A 50 -2.00 -6.96 1.01
C ILE A 50 -1.79 -7.54 2.42
N THR A 51 -1.51 -6.68 3.40
CA THR A 51 -1.40 -7.03 4.82
C THR A 51 -2.53 -6.35 5.59
N VAL A 52 -3.33 -7.13 6.31
CA VAL A 52 -4.52 -6.64 7.02
C VAL A 52 -4.24 -6.53 8.52
N PHE A 53 -4.48 -5.35 9.08
CA PHE A 53 -4.47 -5.07 10.52
C PHE A 53 -5.90 -5.02 11.05
N ALA A 54 -6.32 -6.07 11.73
CA ALA A 54 -7.65 -6.19 12.30
C ALA A 54 -7.64 -5.91 13.81
N GLY A 55 -8.67 -5.26 14.33
CA GLY A 55 -8.78 -5.00 15.76
C GLY A 55 -9.88 -4.01 16.11
N GLU A 56 -10.08 -3.78 17.40
CA GLU A 56 -11.06 -2.84 17.91
C GLU A 56 -10.75 -1.39 17.45
N PRO A 57 -11.78 -0.54 17.35
CA PRO A 57 -11.58 0.90 17.11
C PRO A 57 -10.66 1.52 18.16
N GLY A 58 -9.81 2.47 17.75
CA GLY A 58 -8.94 3.18 18.68
C GLY A 58 -7.65 2.44 19.11
N THR A 59 -7.40 1.22 18.64
CA THR A 59 -6.17 0.47 18.97
C THR A 59 -4.91 0.93 18.25
N GLY A 60 -5.02 1.97 17.41
CA GLY A 60 -3.88 2.60 16.76
C GLY A 60 -3.39 1.88 15.50
N LYS A 61 -4.25 1.12 14.81
CA LYS A 61 -3.91 0.41 13.56
C LYS A 61 -3.42 1.35 12.46
N THR A 62 -4.17 2.41 12.19
CA THR A 62 -3.82 3.43 11.19
C THR A 62 -2.49 4.10 11.51
N SER A 63 -2.28 4.48 12.79
CA SER A 63 -1.02 5.08 13.22
C SER A 63 0.16 4.11 13.11
N LEU A 64 -0.06 2.81 13.34
CA LEU A 64 0.93 1.76 13.14
C LEU A 64 1.36 1.69 11.66
N CYS A 65 0.41 1.65 10.73
CA CYS A 65 0.68 1.62 9.29
C CYS A 65 1.48 2.85 8.82
N LYS A 66 1.10 4.04 9.29
CA LYS A 66 1.83 5.28 9.00
C LYS A 66 3.24 5.27 9.56
N LEU A 67 3.41 4.75 10.76
CA LEU A 67 4.72 4.63 11.39
C LEU A 67 5.62 3.63 10.68
N LEU A 68 5.07 2.50 10.22
CA LEU A 68 5.78 1.55 9.35
C LEU A 68 6.26 2.23 8.07
N ALA A 69 5.38 2.97 7.38
CA ALA A 69 5.77 3.71 6.17
C ALA A 69 6.89 4.73 6.44
N LYS A 70 6.84 5.45 7.57
CA LYS A 70 7.88 6.39 8.01
C LYS A 70 9.19 5.69 8.32
N ALA A 71 9.13 4.60 9.09
CA ALA A 71 10.31 3.85 9.49
C ALA A 71 11.02 3.18 8.30
N LEU A 72 10.24 2.79 7.27
CA LEU A 72 10.75 2.26 6.01
C LEU A 72 11.21 3.35 5.01
N GLY A 73 11.09 4.64 5.36
CA GLY A 73 11.48 5.75 4.49
C GLY A 73 10.57 5.96 3.27
N LEU A 74 9.35 5.42 3.27
CA LEU A 74 8.42 5.46 2.15
C LEU A 74 7.38 6.60 2.25
N TYR A 75 7.19 7.16 3.45
CA TYR A 75 6.05 8.02 3.80
C TYR A 75 5.89 9.24 2.90
N ASP A 76 6.98 9.94 2.61
CA ASP A 76 6.91 11.24 1.93
C ASP A 76 6.70 11.12 0.43
N SER A 77 7.25 10.08 -0.21
CA SER A 77 7.29 9.96 -1.67
C SER A 77 6.55 8.73 -2.23
N ARG A 78 6.46 7.66 -1.46
CA ARG A 78 5.97 6.34 -1.90
C ARG A 78 4.83 5.79 -1.04
N PHE A 79 4.14 6.65 -0.32
CA PHE A 79 3.02 6.28 0.54
C PHE A 79 1.76 7.06 0.16
N ALA A 80 0.64 6.33 0.06
CA ALA A 80 -0.69 6.91 -0.08
C ALA A 80 -1.60 6.37 1.02
N GLU A 81 -2.31 7.26 1.70
CA GLU A 81 -3.39 6.92 2.64
C GLU A 81 -4.72 7.17 1.99
N ILE A 82 -5.59 6.19 2.06
CA ILE A 82 -6.93 6.20 1.48
C ILE A 82 -7.91 5.82 2.57
N LEU A 83 -8.78 6.74 2.93
CA LEU A 83 -9.93 6.44 3.79
C LEU A 83 -11.03 5.83 2.90
N VAL A 84 -11.34 4.56 3.12
CA VAL A 84 -12.42 3.90 2.39
C VAL A 84 -13.76 4.45 2.86
N GLU A 85 -14.60 4.86 1.94
CA GLU A 85 -15.91 5.43 2.25
C GLU A 85 -17.01 4.39 2.07
N ARG A 86 -18.12 4.60 2.78
CA ARG A 86 -19.32 3.79 2.58
C ARG A 86 -19.91 4.05 1.19
N GLY A 87 -20.33 2.98 0.53
CA GLY A 87 -21.01 3.07 -0.77
C GLY A 87 -20.05 3.01 -1.96
N TRP A 88 -18.80 2.69 -1.79
CA TRP A 88 -17.92 2.33 -2.89
C TRP A 88 -18.40 1.03 -3.55
N THR A 89 -18.63 1.08 -4.85
CA THR A 89 -19.26 -0.01 -5.61
C THR A 89 -18.47 -0.46 -6.82
N SER A 90 -17.37 0.21 -7.12
CA SER A 90 -16.53 -0.12 -8.27
C SER A 90 -15.08 0.27 -8.07
N SER A 91 -14.20 -0.29 -8.89
CA SER A 91 -12.77 0.06 -8.88
C SER A 91 -12.51 1.54 -9.17
N LYS A 92 -13.44 2.24 -9.82
CA LYS A 92 -13.32 3.68 -10.10
C LYS A 92 -13.22 4.53 -8.83
N ASP A 93 -13.83 4.05 -7.74
CA ASP A 93 -13.80 4.73 -6.44
C ASP A 93 -12.36 4.78 -5.88
N LEU A 94 -11.54 3.78 -6.22
CA LEU A 94 -10.13 3.69 -5.82
C LEU A 94 -9.18 4.24 -6.89
N VAL A 95 -9.27 3.73 -8.13
CA VAL A 95 -8.27 4.03 -9.17
C VAL A 95 -8.64 5.23 -10.04
N GLY A 96 -9.87 5.74 -9.93
CA GLY A 96 -10.37 6.82 -10.77
C GLY A 96 -10.92 6.32 -12.12
N TYR A 97 -11.24 7.27 -12.99
CA TYR A 97 -11.79 7.01 -14.31
C TYR A 97 -11.32 8.07 -15.32
N TYR A 98 -11.32 7.71 -16.58
CA TYR A 98 -11.06 8.68 -17.64
C TYR A 98 -12.30 9.54 -17.90
N ASN A 99 -12.15 10.87 -17.83
CA ASN A 99 -13.18 11.83 -18.18
C ASN A 99 -12.99 12.31 -19.63
N PRO A 100 -13.91 11.99 -20.56
CA PRO A 100 -13.77 12.38 -21.96
C PRO A 100 -13.90 13.89 -22.19
N LEU A 101 -14.48 14.65 -21.26
CA LEU A 101 -14.64 16.10 -21.37
C LEU A 101 -13.32 16.83 -21.04
N THR A 102 -12.68 16.46 -19.95
CA THR A 102 -11.37 17.01 -19.54
C THR A 102 -10.22 16.34 -20.25
N LYS A 103 -10.42 15.16 -20.81
CA LYS A 103 -9.43 14.25 -21.41
C LYS A 103 -8.34 13.83 -20.41
N GLU A 104 -8.69 13.75 -19.13
CA GLU A 104 -7.78 13.38 -18.05
C GLU A 104 -8.38 12.22 -17.24
N ILE A 105 -7.48 11.52 -16.51
CA ILE A 105 -7.89 10.56 -15.49
C ILE A 105 -8.21 11.34 -14.22
N GLU A 106 -9.49 11.33 -13.84
CA GLU A 106 -9.98 11.92 -12.61
C GLU A 106 -10.03 10.89 -11.51
N SER A 107 -9.53 11.24 -10.34
CA SER A 107 -9.53 10.38 -9.16
C SER A 107 -9.87 11.18 -7.91
N THR A 108 -10.69 10.61 -7.05
CA THR A 108 -10.94 11.12 -5.69
C THR A 108 -9.77 10.84 -4.75
N GLN A 109 -8.79 10.02 -5.20
CA GLN A 109 -7.61 9.60 -4.46
C GLN A 109 -6.32 10.17 -5.10
N PRO A 110 -6.08 11.50 -5.05
CA PRO A 110 -5.02 12.14 -5.84
C PRO A 110 -3.63 11.62 -5.50
N ARG A 111 -3.37 11.33 -4.21
CA ARG A 111 -2.07 10.81 -3.77
C ARG A 111 -1.81 9.39 -4.29
N PHE A 112 -2.82 8.54 -4.30
CA PHE A 112 -2.73 7.20 -4.88
C PHE A 112 -2.53 7.26 -6.39
N SER A 113 -3.27 8.12 -7.08
CA SER A 113 -3.11 8.35 -8.52
C SER A 113 -1.69 8.81 -8.86
N GLU A 114 -1.11 9.70 -8.06
CA GLU A 114 0.30 10.12 -8.20
C GLU A 114 1.27 8.96 -8.03
N CYS A 115 1.07 8.12 -6.99
CA CYS A 115 1.88 6.93 -6.76
C CYS A 115 1.81 5.95 -7.95
N MET A 116 0.61 5.71 -8.48
CA MET A 116 0.40 4.83 -9.63
C MET A 116 1.09 5.34 -10.91
N LYS A 117 1.01 6.66 -11.18
CA LYS A 117 1.70 7.28 -12.31
C LYS A 117 3.22 7.13 -12.21
N LYS A 118 3.79 7.44 -11.04
CA LYS A 118 5.22 7.30 -10.80
C LYS A 118 5.69 5.86 -10.93
N LEU A 119 4.95 4.91 -10.34
CA LEU A 119 5.29 3.49 -10.46
C LEU A 119 5.26 3.03 -11.92
N ASN A 120 4.24 3.44 -12.69
CA ASN A 120 4.14 3.14 -14.12
C ASN A 120 5.34 3.71 -14.90
N GLU A 121 5.76 4.95 -14.63
CA GLU A 121 6.95 5.56 -15.24
C GLU A 121 8.24 4.83 -14.84
N GLU A 122 8.39 4.45 -13.57
CA GLU A 122 9.54 3.69 -13.08
C GLU A 122 9.60 2.29 -13.70
N ASN A 123 8.47 1.60 -13.86
CA ASN A 123 8.38 0.30 -14.52
C ASN A 123 8.79 0.41 -16.00
N ALA A 124 8.27 1.41 -16.72
CA ALA A 124 8.61 1.63 -18.13
C ALA A 124 10.11 1.89 -18.35
N ASN A 125 10.79 2.45 -17.36
CA ASN A 125 12.23 2.75 -17.42
C ASN A 125 13.10 1.69 -16.71
N ASN A 126 12.51 0.66 -16.10
CA ASN A 126 13.21 -0.35 -15.29
C ASN A 126 14.04 0.22 -14.14
N ILE A 127 13.55 1.28 -13.48
CA ILE A 127 14.24 2.01 -12.40
C ILE A 127 13.53 1.95 -11.05
N VAL A 128 12.65 0.96 -10.83
CA VAL A 128 11.96 0.82 -9.54
C VAL A 128 12.97 0.49 -8.44
N GLU A 129 13.21 1.44 -7.55
CA GLU A 129 14.20 1.32 -6.46
C GLU A 129 13.58 0.82 -5.16
N ALA A 130 12.31 1.14 -4.91
CA ALA A 130 11.59 0.79 -3.70
C ALA A 130 10.08 0.65 -3.98
N PRO A 131 9.32 -0.13 -3.18
CA PRO A 131 7.89 -0.28 -3.37
C PRO A 131 7.11 1.00 -3.03
N TYR A 132 5.91 1.07 -3.57
CA TYR A 132 4.86 1.97 -3.13
C TYR A 132 3.97 1.26 -2.13
N LEU A 133 3.66 1.93 -1.03
CA LEU A 133 2.85 1.40 0.06
C LEU A 133 1.54 2.18 0.15
N VAL A 134 0.42 1.49 0.05
CA VAL A 134 -0.91 2.08 0.07
C VAL A 134 -1.67 1.61 1.29
N LEU A 135 -2.11 2.54 2.11
CA LEU A 135 -2.97 2.24 3.26
C LEU A 135 -4.43 2.42 2.88
N LEU A 136 -5.19 1.34 2.93
CA LEU A 136 -6.65 1.33 2.88
C LEU A 136 -7.17 1.39 4.33
N ASP A 137 -7.49 2.59 4.80
CA ASP A 137 -7.99 2.77 6.16
C ASP A 137 -9.49 2.49 6.22
N GLU A 138 -9.92 1.75 7.24
CA GLU A 138 -11.29 1.26 7.39
C GLU A 138 -11.81 0.46 6.17
N ALA A 139 -10.97 -0.43 5.64
CA ALA A 139 -11.20 -1.16 4.40
C ALA A 139 -12.52 -1.95 4.34
N ASN A 140 -13.11 -2.27 5.49
CA ASN A 140 -14.39 -2.97 5.60
C ASN A 140 -15.64 -2.06 5.56
N LEU A 141 -15.50 -0.74 5.39
CA LEU A 141 -16.66 0.15 5.22
C LEU A 141 -17.40 -0.07 3.89
N SER A 142 -16.74 -0.60 2.89
CA SER A 142 -17.34 -1.09 1.64
C SER A 142 -16.76 -2.45 1.28
N PRO A 143 -17.50 -3.30 0.55
CA PRO A 143 -16.98 -4.61 0.14
C PRO A 143 -15.73 -4.46 -0.73
N ILE A 144 -14.61 -5.03 -0.27
CA ILE A 144 -13.29 -4.86 -0.89
C ILE A 144 -13.24 -5.40 -2.33
N GLU A 145 -14.02 -6.45 -2.61
CA GLU A 145 -14.13 -7.06 -3.93
C GLU A 145 -14.63 -6.10 -5.02
N PHE A 146 -15.32 -5.02 -4.68
CA PHE A 146 -15.80 -4.04 -5.64
C PHE A 146 -14.73 -3.01 -5.99
N TYR A 147 -14.20 -2.33 -5.00
CA TYR A 147 -13.28 -1.22 -5.26
C TYR A 147 -11.83 -1.66 -5.50
N TRP A 148 -11.44 -2.84 -5.02
CA TRP A 148 -10.09 -3.39 -5.14
C TRP A 148 -9.97 -4.46 -6.24
N SER A 149 -11.00 -4.63 -7.08
CA SER A 149 -11.11 -5.71 -8.07
C SER A 149 -9.90 -5.82 -9.02
N ASN A 150 -9.33 -4.71 -9.48
CA ASN A 150 -8.15 -4.73 -10.35
C ASN A 150 -6.95 -5.44 -9.70
N PHE A 151 -6.81 -5.31 -8.39
CA PHE A 151 -5.71 -5.88 -7.62
C PHE A 151 -5.98 -7.32 -7.17
N ASN A 152 -7.26 -7.68 -7.05
CA ASN A 152 -7.69 -9.06 -6.81
C ASN A 152 -7.23 -9.97 -7.95
N TYR A 153 -7.41 -9.55 -9.19
CA TYR A 153 -6.94 -10.31 -10.36
C TYR A 153 -5.43 -10.56 -10.32
N TYR A 154 -4.65 -9.57 -9.86
CA TYR A 154 -3.22 -9.73 -9.69
C TYR A 154 -2.86 -10.79 -8.63
N CYS A 155 -3.63 -10.92 -7.56
CA CYS A 155 -3.41 -11.95 -6.54
C CYS A 155 -3.63 -13.36 -7.10
N ASP A 156 -4.60 -13.52 -8.01
CA ASP A 156 -4.91 -14.79 -8.65
C ASP A 156 -3.96 -15.12 -9.80
N ASP A 157 -3.58 -14.10 -10.58
CA ASP A 157 -2.68 -14.21 -11.71
C ASP A 157 -1.75 -12.99 -11.78
N PRO A 158 -0.49 -13.11 -11.35
CA PRO A 158 0.49 -12.03 -11.36
C PRO A 158 0.82 -11.44 -12.75
N THR A 159 0.32 -12.03 -13.82
CA THR A 159 0.44 -11.43 -15.17
C THR A 159 -0.55 -10.28 -15.39
N HIS A 160 -1.61 -10.18 -14.59
CA HIS A 160 -2.62 -9.10 -14.61
C HIS A 160 -2.17 -7.91 -13.75
N GLN A 161 -1.14 -7.22 -14.19
CA GLN A 161 -0.53 -6.10 -13.44
C GLN A 161 -0.82 -4.72 -14.05
N VAL A 162 -2.03 -4.54 -14.60
CA VAL A 162 -2.41 -3.34 -15.33
C VAL A 162 -3.78 -2.82 -14.91
N VAL A 163 -3.85 -1.54 -14.57
CA VAL A 163 -5.12 -0.78 -14.50
C VAL A 163 -5.36 -0.16 -15.87
N SER A 164 -6.49 -0.46 -16.51
CA SER A 164 -6.84 0.04 -17.83
C SER A 164 -7.98 1.05 -17.76
N TYR A 165 -7.83 2.16 -18.48
CA TYR A 165 -8.84 3.21 -18.60
C TYR A 165 -9.53 3.18 -19.95
N SER A 166 -10.71 3.80 -20.04
CA SER A 166 -11.57 3.76 -21.25
C SER A 166 -10.98 4.46 -22.47
N ASN A 167 -9.99 5.32 -22.31
CA ASN A 167 -9.22 5.95 -23.38
C ASN A 167 -8.10 5.07 -23.94
N GLY A 168 -7.91 3.87 -23.39
CA GLY A 168 -6.82 2.96 -23.75
C GLY A 168 -5.53 3.18 -22.95
N GLU A 169 -5.47 4.20 -22.10
CA GLU A 169 -4.35 4.41 -21.18
C GLU A 169 -4.27 3.28 -20.16
N LYS A 170 -3.04 2.89 -19.81
CA LYS A 170 -2.77 1.78 -18.90
C LYS A 170 -1.70 2.19 -17.91
N TYR A 171 -1.91 1.85 -16.64
CA TYR A 171 -0.89 1.98 -15.62
C TYR A 171 -0.45 0.60 -15.17
N GLU A 172 0.82 0.28 -15.43
CA GLU A 172 1.42 -0.96 -14.96
C GLU A 172 1.80 -0.83 -13.49
N PHE A 173 1.46 -1.85 -12.74
CA PHE A 173 1.90 -2.06 -11.37
C PHE A 173 2.53 -3.46 -11.26
N GLY A 174 2.80 -3.96 -10.10
CA GLY A 174 3.36 -5.30 -9.91
C GLY A 174 3.61 -5.54 -8.44
N SER A 175 4.56 -6.40 -8.13
CA SER A 175 4.95 -6.70 -6.74
C SER A 175 5.44 -5.49 -5.95
N GLU A 176 5.77 -4.42 -6.65
CA GLU A 176 6.27 -3.17 -6.06
C GLU A 176 5.14 -2.25 -5.55
N LEU A 177 3.88 -2.56 -5.86
CA LEU A 177 2.72 -1.96 -5.21
C LEU A 177 2.29 -2.86 -4.08
N LYS A 178 2.29 -2.37 -2.84
CA LYS A 178 1.92 -3.11 -1.64
C LYS A 178 0.80 -2.41 -0.91
N PHE A 179 -0.13 -3.20 -0.37
CA PHE A 179 -1.26 -2.66 0.38
C PHE A 179 -1.17 -3.01 1.87
N LEU A 180 -1.52 -2.04 2.71
CA LEU A 180 -1.89 -2.24 4.10
C LEU A 180 -3.37 -1.93 4.23
N ALA A 181 -4.12 -2.72 4.95
CA ALA A 181 -5.52 -2.46 5.21
C ALA A 181 -5.78 -2.46 6.71
N THR A 182 -6.55 -1.51 7.20
CA THR A 182 -7.09 -1.58 8.56
C THR A 182 -8.56 -1.98 8.50
N ILE A 183 -8.97 -2.84 9.40
CA ILE A 183 -10.36 -3.21 9.59
C ILE A 183 -10.74 -3.10 11.07
N ASN A 184 -11.94 -2.57 11.30
CA ASN A 184 -12.55 -2.58 12.61
C ASN A 184 -13.52 -3.76 12.70
N TYR A 185 -13.44 -4.53 13.76
CA TYR A 185 -14.48 -5.51 14.09
C TYR A 185 -15.09 -5.17 15.42
N ASP A 186 -16.42 -5.19 15.46
CA ASP A 186 -17.16 -5.05 16.70
C ASP A 186 -17.31 -6.44 17.32
N GLN A 187 -17.12 -6.55 18.63
CA GLN A 187 -17.31 -7.80 19.38
C GLN A 187 -18.81 -8.20 19.52
N THR A 188 -19.70 -7.45 18.84
CA THR A 188 -21.16 -7.61 18.95
C THR A 188 -21.74 -8.34 17.73
N THR A 189 -21.27 -9.56 17.47
CA THR A 189 -22.01 -10.54 16.67
C THR A 189 -21.90 -11.93 17.26
#